data_2d824adf7adaf92e73a507fe87043bf8
#
_entry.id   2d824adf7adaf92e73a507fe87043bf8
#
_cell.length_a   1.000
_cell.length_b   1.000
_cell.length_c   1.000
_cell.angle_alpha   90.00
_cell.angle_beta   90.00
_cell.angle_gamma   90.00
#
_symmetry.space_group_name_H-M   'P 1'
#
loop_
_entity.id
_entity.type
_entity.pdbx_description
1 polymer ?
#
loop_
_entity_poly.entity_id
_entity_poly.type
_entity_poly.pdbx_seq_one_letter_code
_entity_poly.pdbx_strand_id
1 'polypeptide(L)'
;PNTDFVAGVQDAEYKYENIYDKQSEVGNVGGSSGNSSANSRSYTAMFVETKTSLMDGRGELSVAVRNDDYSDFGTNTSYTVKALYDVMDGLTLRASMGTGFRAPGLGDLAANTTFSADSHTDYVKCNAQGIARPDCQSEQVNTYISANPNLGPEESESMNIGAIYTMGNHSLAVDFFNTEIDKIITGVSVQDIIDASILGASFSATLTSQGAYCERLNGQADANLQVCYRNPINGNQSTVSGTDIKYNGLFETGVGDFDVSLGMVVMDKSETEAFYNGPVVNYVGLTSVPEMRYNLDVGHTLQAVPELSMTLQYTFIDELANNTSATYEPEGTVDSFGIVNLRSVYEVPGVDGLKVSVMLRNLTKEDPPLNTAGNYNRQLHDNGGMSTIVGFSWDL
;
A
#
# COMPACT_ATOMS: atom_id res chain seq x y z
N PRO A 1 28.84 27.60 7.05
CA PRO A 1 28.11 26.37 6.77
C PRO A 1 29.09 25.20 6.74
N ASN A 2 28.74 24.11 7.40
CA ASN A 2 29.47 22.85 7.33
C ASN A 2 28.70 21.95 6.36
N THR A 3 29.40 21.39 5.35
CA THR A 3 28.78 20.55 4.33
C THR A 3 29.50 19.21 4.28
N ASP A 4 28.75 18.15 4.52
CA ASP A 4 29.17 16.79 4.28
C ASP A 4 28.67 16.34 2.90
N PHE A 5 29.41 15.50 2.19
CA PHE A 5 28.96 14.92 0.95
C PHE A 5 29.39 13.46 0.82
N VAL A 6 28.57 12.70 0.13
CA VAL A 6 28.85 11.32 -0.27
C VAL A 6 28.62 11.22 -1.77
N ALA A 7 29.52 10.53 -2.47
CA ALA A 7 29.33 10.17 -3.87
C ALA A 7 29.69 8.70 -4.08
N GLY A 8 29.00 8.03 -4.98
CA GLY A 8 29.24 6.62 -5.22
C GLY A 8 28.82 6.17 -6.61
N VAL A 9 29.33 5.01 -6.96
CA VAL A 9 28.97 4.27 -8.18
C VAL A 9 28.58 2.87 -7.76
N GLN A 10 27.53 2.36 -8.36
CA GLN A 10 27.00 1.02 -8.14
C GLN A 10 26.84 0.31 -9.49
N ASP A 11 27.26 -0.94 -9.55
CA ASP A 11 27.04 -1.83 -10.69
C ASP A 11 26.41 -3.12 -10.18
N ALA A 12 25.35 -3.60 -10.84
CA ALA A 12 24.68 -4.83 -10.44
C ALA A 12 24.02 -5.55 -11.62
N GLU A 13 23.87 -6.86 -11.49
CA GLU A 13 23.14 -7.72 -12.43
C GLU A 13 22.06 -8.47 -11.67
N TYR A 14 20.84 -8.48 -12.21
CA TYR A 14 19.72 -9.30 -11.73
C TYR A 14 19.38 -10.38 -12.74
N LYS A 15 19.12 -11.58 -12.24
CA LYS A 15 18.65 -12.71 -13.04
C LYS A 15 17.32 -13.21 -12.50
N TYR A 16 16.42 -13.48 -13.40
CA TYR A 16 15.12 -14.08 -13.14
C TYR A 16 15.03 -15.39 -13.91
N GLU A 17 14.55 -16.42 -13.25
CA GLU A 17 14.25 -17.70 -13.85
C GLU A 17 12.99 -18.26 -13.20
N ASN A 18 12.04 -18.69 -14.01
CA ASN A 18 10.83 -19.40 -13.59
C ASN A 18 10.74 -20.68 -14.39
N ILE A 19 10.86 -21.83 -13.71
CA ILE A 19 10.88 -23.14 -14.35
C ILE A 19 9.60 -23.88 -14.02
N TYR A 20 8.84 -24.21 -15.05
CA TYR A 20 7.66 -25.07 -14.96
C TYR A 20 8.07 -26.54 -15.16
N ASP A 21 7.28 -27.44 -14.58
CA ASP A 21 7.44 -28.87 -14.88
C ASP A 21 6.98 -29.18 -16.31
N LYS A 22 7.50 -30.27 -16.87
CA LYS A 22 7.25 -30.64 -18.25
C LYS A 22 5.78 -30.95 -18.57
N GLN A 23 4.99 -31.37 -17.58
CA GLN A 23 3.56 -31.67 -17.81
C GLN A 23 2.75 -30.37 -17.93
N SER A 24 3.12 -29.34 -17.13
CA SER A 24 2.53 -28.00 -17.26
C SER A 24 2.89 -27.34 -18.59
N GLU A 25 4.16 -27.46 -19.03
CA GLU A 25 4.62 -26.89 -20.32
C GLU A 25 3.92 -27.48 -21.53
N VAL A 26 3.62 -28.78 -21.52
CA VAL A 26 2.88 -29.44 -22.61
C VAL A 26 1.36 -29.37 -22.48
N GLY A 27 0.85 -28.64 -21.47
CA GLY A 27 -0.59 -28.43 -21.27
C GLY A 27 -1.35 -29.65 -20.74
N ASN A 28 -0.67 -30.61 -20.13
CA ASN A 28 -1.30 -31.81 -19.53
C ASN A 28 -1.92 -31.55 -18.15
N VAL A 29 -1.73 -30.35 -17.58
CA VAL A 29 -2.31 -29.95 -16.30
C VAL A 29 -3.61 -29.19 -16.60
N GLY A 30 -4.73 -29.71 -16.11
CA GLY A 30 -6.04 -29.10 -16.34
C GLY A 30 -6.19 -27.75 -15.62
N GLY A 31 -6.84 -26.79 -16.29
CA GLY A 31 -7.23 -25.49 -15.73
C GLY A 31 -6.25 -24.35 -15.96
N SER A 32 -4.95 -24.61 -16.03
CA SER A 32 -3.94 -23.62 -16.43
C SER A 32 -2.69 -24.30 -16.94
N SER A 33 -1.98 -23.67 -17.87
CA SER A 33 -0.67 -24.11 -18.35
C SER A 33 0.35 -23.00 -18.14
N GLY A 34 1.59 -23.36 -17.85
CA GLY A 34 2.69 -22.44 -17.71
C GLY A 34 3.86 -22.82 -18.60
N ASN A 35 4.67 -21.83 -18.93
CA ASN A 35 5.91 -22.01 -19.68
C ASN A 35 7.10 -21.48 -18.91
N SER A 36 8.22 -22.18 -18.99
CA SER A 36 9.47 -21.73 -18.38
C SER A 36 9.94 -20.44 -19.05
N SER A 37 10.46 -19.51 -18.27
CA SER A 37 11.00 -18.24 -18.74
C SER A 37 12.21 -17.82 -17.94
N ALA A 38 13.12 -17.06 -18.58
CA ALA A 38 14.29 -16.49 -17.95
C ALA A 38 14.57 -15.10 -18.52
N ASN A 39 15.08 -14.19 -17.69
CA ASN A 39 15.52 -12.87 -18.12
C ASN A 39 16.65 -12.37 -17.21
N SER A 40 17.41 -11.40 -17.69
CA SER A 40 18.44 -10.73 -16.91
C SER A 40 18.50 -9.25 -17.20
N ARG A 41 18.94 -8.47 -16.23
CA ARG A 41 19.11 -7.02 -16.30
C ARG A 41 20.39 -6.65 -15.59
N SER A 42 21.17 -5.77 -16.20
CA SER A 42 22.24 -5.06 -15.53
C SER A 42 21.89 -3.58 -15.39
N TYR A 43 22.47 -2.92 -14.41
CA TYR A 43 22.43 -1.47 -14.32
C TYR A 43 23.69 -0.90 -13.70
N THR A 44 24.02 0.31 -14.10
CA THR A 44 25.05 1.13 -13.45
C THR A 44 24.40 2.40 -12.91
N ALA A 45 24.69 2.74 -11.67
CA ALA A 45 24.17 3.95 -11.06
C ALA A 45 25.29 4.84 -10.53
N MET A 46 25.07 6.15 -10.62
CA MET A 46 25.92 7.18 -10.03
C MET A 46 25.07 8.06 -9.11
N PHE A 47 25.58 8.40 -7.93
CA PHE A 47 24.85 9.26 -7.00
C PHE A 47 25.77 10.22 -6.29
N VAL A 48 25.20 11.34 -5.88
CA VAL A 48 25.79 12.30 -4.96
C VAL A 48 24.73 12.76 -3.97
N GLU A 49 25.14 12.87 -2.71
CA GLU A 49 24.33 13.38 -1.63
C GLU A 49 25.12 14.43 -0.85
N THR A 50 24.45 15.51 -0.48
CA THR A 50 25.02 16.58 0.32
C THR A 50 24.11 16.87 1.53
N LYS A 51 24.74 17.18 2.66
CA LYS A 51 24.07 17.63 3.87
C LYS A 51 24.78 18.88 4.35
N THR A 52 24.07 20.00 4.37
CA THR A 52 24.62 21.30 4.72
C THR A 52 23.93 21.87 5.95
N SER A 53 24.70 22.19 6.97
CA SER A 53 24.23 22.93 8.14
C SER A 53 24.22 24.44 7.82
N LEU A 54 23.11 25.08 8.10
CA LEU A 54 22.84 26.49 7.80
C LEU A 54 22.52 27.26 9.09
N MET A 55 22.66 28.59 9.05
CA MET A 55 22.19 29.49 10.13
C MET A 55 22.73 29.08 11.53
N ASP A 56 24.02 28.80 11.61
CA ASP A 56 24.71 28.38 12.85
C ASP A 56 24.10 27.13 13.51
N GLY A 57 23.65 26.16 12.67
CA GLY A 57 23.09 24.90 13.11
C GLY A 57 21.57 24.89 13.28
N ARG A 58 20.88 26.02 13.10
CA ARG A 58 19.41 26.09 13.18
C ARG A 58 18.71 25.60 11.94
N GLY A 59 19.42 25.46 10.82
CA GLY A 59 18.89 24.96 9.56
C GLY A 59 19.74 23.80 9.04
N GLU A 60 19.10 22.90 8.34
CA GLU A 60 19.73 21.81 7.62
C GLU A 60 19.11 21.68 6.24
N LEU A 61 19.94 21.56 5.21
CA LEU A 61 19.53 21.26 3.85
C LEU A 61 20.25 20.02 3.37
N SER A 62 19.50 19.01 2.96
CA SER A 62 20.03 17.81 2.30
C SER A 62 19.54 17.74 0.87
N VAL A 63 20.43 17.46 -0.07
CA VAL A 63 20.12 17.25 -1.49
C VAL A 63 20.80 15.97 -1.95
N ALA A 64 20.04 15.09 -2.55
CA ALA A 64 20.54 13.87 -3.16
C ALA A 64 20.08 13.80 -4.61
N VAL A 65 20.96 13.35 -5.52
CA VAL A 65 20.66 13.07 -6.92
C VAL A 65 21.26 11.72 -7.27
N ARG A 66 20.50 10.89 -7.95
CA ARG A 66 20.92 9.58 -8.43
C ARG A 66 20.51 9.42 -9.89
N ASN A 67 21.41 8.91 -10.70
CA ASN A 67 21.18 8.54 -12.08
C ASN A 67 21.47 7.05 -12.25
N ASP A 68 20.50 6.30 -12.74
CA ASP A 68 20.54 4.87 -12.99
C ASP A 68 20.43 4.62 -14.50
N ASP A 69 21.32 3.81 -15.05
CA ASP A 69 21.30 3.38 -16.46
C ASP A 69 21.08 1.87 -16.53
N TYR A 70 19.92 1.47 -16.99
CA TYR A 70 19.44 0.09 -17.06
C TYR A 70 19.57 -0.46 -18.48
N SER A 71 19.98 -1.72 -18.61
CA SER A 71 20.21 -2.39 -19.91
C SER A 71 18.95 -2.61 -20.75
N ASP A 72 17.76 -2.52 -20.18
CA ASP A 72 16.48 -2.85 -20.83
C ASP A 72 15.58 -1.62 -21.10
N PHE A 73 15.46 -0.66 -20.19
CA PHE A 73 14.60 0.51 -20.39
C PHE A 73 15.35 1.85 -20.37
N GLY A 74 16.70 1.82 -20.24
CA GLY A 74 17.54 3.02 -20.32
C GLY A 74 17.67 3.78 -19.01
N THR A 75 17.83 5.08 -19.07
CA THR A 75 18.30 5.93 -17.97
C THR A 75 17.12 6.56 -17.24
N ASN A 76 17.19 6.55 -15.90
CA ASN A 76 16.28 7.27 -15.01
C ASN A 76 17.08 8.11 -14.00
N THR A 77 16.59 9.33 -13.71
CA THR A 77 17.21 10.22 -12.71
C THR A 77 16.20 10.52 -11.62
N SER A 78 16.59 10.26 -10.37
CA SER A 78 15.82 10.62 -9.19
C SER A 78 16.55 11.65 -8.34
N TYR A 79 15.80 12.46 -7.61
CA TYR A 79 16.34 13.42 -6.66
C TYR A 79 15.52 13.48 -5.38
N THR A 80 16.15 13.95 -4.31
CA THR A 80 15.48 14.27 -3.05
C THR A 80 16.05 15.55 -2.46
N VAL A 81 15.18 16.43 -2.02
CA VAL A 81 15.54 17.64 -1.27
C VAL A 81 14.83 17.60 0.06
N LYS A 82 15.57 17.80 1.16
CA LYS A 82 15.03 17.86 2.52
C LYS A 82 15.53 19.13 3.21
N ALA A 83 14.64 19.81 3.90
CA ALA A 83 14.96 20.98 4.70
C ALA A 83 14.39 20.84 6.10
N LEU A 84 15.18 21.25 7.07
CA LEU A 84 14.84 21.38 8.48
C LEU A 84 15.16 22.79 8.94
N TYR A 85 14.31 23.39 9.77
CA TYR A 85 14.55 24.69 10.34
C TYR A 85 13.98 24.83 11.76
N ASP A 86 14.86 25.13 12.72
CA ASP A 86 14.48 25.45 14.09
C ASP A 86 14.05 26.91 14.16
N VAL A 87 12.75 27.12 14.17
CA VAL A 87 12.15 28.48 14.20
C VAL A 87 12.42 29.17 15.55
N MET A 88 12.22 28.41 16.61
CA MET A 88 12.46 28.81 17.99
C MET A 88 12.67 27.56 18.85
N ASP A 89 13.05 27.76 20.12
CA ASP A 89 13.23 26.64 21.05
C ASP A 89 11.98 25.75 21.08
N GLY A 90 12.19 24.48 20.78
CA GLY A 90 11.16 23.46 20.73
C GLY A 90 10.33 23.40 19.45
N LEU A 91 10.41 24.36 18.52
CA LEU A 91 9.64 24.33 17.25
C LEU A 91 10.56 24.15 16.05
N THR A 92 10.46 22.99 15.42
CA THR A 92 11.15 22.65 14.18
C THR A 92 10.15 22.50 13.03
N LEU A 93 10.38 23.19 11.90
CA LEU A 93 9.68 22.96 10.65
C LEU A 93 10.50 22.00 9.80
N ARG A 94 9.81 21.15 9.05
CA ARG A 94 10.45 20.23 8.11
C ARG A 94 9.69 20.17 6.79
N ALA A 95 10.42 20.01 5.70
CA ALA A 95 9.85 19.78 4.39
C ALA A 95 10.75 18.82 3.60
N SER A 96 10.16 17.99 2.80
CA SER A 96 10.88 17.16 1.83
C SER A 96 10.09 17.02 0.54
N MET A 97 10.81 16.94 -0.57
CA MET A 97 10.26 16.57 -1.87
C MET A 97 11.27 15.71 -2.62
N GLY A 98 10.78 14.83 -3.47
CA GLY A 98 11.66 13.99 -4.26
C GLY A 98 10.89 13.15 -5.26
N THR A 99 11.64 12.64 -6.23
CA THR A 99 11.15 11.70 -7.23
C THR A 99 11.74 10.32 -6.97
N GLY A 100 11.02 9.29 -7.40
CA GLY A 100 11.48 7.91 -7.41
C GLY A 100 11.00 7.19 -8.65
N PHE A 101 11.49 5.99 -8.86
CA PHE A 101 10.98 5.10 -9.91
C PHE A 101 11.06 3.65 -9.49
N ARG A 102 10.25 2.82 -10.13
CA ARG A 102 10.31 1.36 -10.00
C ARG A 102 10.46 0.72 -11.37
N ALA A 103 11.54 -0.01 -11.56
CA ALA A 103 11.78 -0.77 -12.78
C ALA A 103 10.72 -1.88 -12.95
N PRO A 104 10.31 -2.22 -14.19
CA PRO A 104 9.43 -3.36 -14.45
C PRO A 104 10.02 -4.65 -13.89
N GLY A 105 9.16 -5.56 -13.43
CA GLY A 105 9.60 -6.89 -13.04
C GLY A 105 10.19 -7.67 -14.23
N LEU A 106 11.27 -8.42 -14.01
CA LEU A 106 11.88 -9.21 -15.09
C LEU A 106 10.92 -10.26 -15.66
N GLY A 107 10.01 -10.78 -14.82
CA GLY A 107 8.92 -11.67 -15.26
C GLY A 107 7.92 -10.96 -16.17
N ASP A 108 7.57 -9.71 -15.86
CA ASP A 108 6.61 -8.91 -16.65
C ASP A 108 7.13 -8.60 -18.06
N LEU A 109 8.46 -8.58 -18.22
CA LEU A 109 9.13 -8.31 -19.49
C LEU A 109 9.35 -9.56 -20.37
N ALA A 110 9.41 -10.75 -19.77
CA ALA A 110 9.90 -11.95 -20.46
C ALA A 110 9.14 -13.24 -20.16
N ALA A 111 8.05 -13.20 -19.40
CA ALA A 111 7.25 -14.40 -19.16
C ALA A 111 6.70 -14.93 -20.49
N ASN A 112 6.85 -16.23 -20.72
CA ASN A 112 6.19 -16.89 -21.84
C ASN A 112 4.69 -16.89 -21.64
N THR A 113 3.94 -16.93 -22.75
CA THR A 113 2.48 -16.96 -22.72
C THR A 113 1.98 -18.13 -21.89
N THR A 114 1.10 -17.86 -20.95
CA THR A 114 0.41 -18.85 -20.13
C THR A 114 -1.09 -18.86 -20.45
N PHE A 115 -1.73 -20.00 -20.22
CA PHE A 115 -3.18 -20.16 -20.41
C PHE A 115 -3.89 -20.11 -19.06
N SER A 116 -5.03 -19.44 -19.03
CA SER A 116 -5.97 -19.38 -17.91
C SER A 116 -7.41 -19.45 -18.39
N ALA A 117 -8.32 -19.84 -17.53
CA ALA A 117 -9.77 -19.75 -17.73
C ALA A 117 -10.32 -18.69 -16.79
N ASP A 118 -10.38 -17.45 -17.27
CA ASP A 118 -10.72 -16.29 -16.43
C ASP A 118 -12.23 -16.09 -16.34
N SER A 119 -12.71 -15.88 -15.11
CA SER A 119 -14.11 -15.53 -14.85
C SER A 119 -14.34 -14.05 -15.13
N HIS A 120 -15.48 -13.71 -15.72
CA HIS A 120 -15.90 -12.35 -16.05
C HIS A 120 -17.42 -12.24 -16.11
N THR A 121 -17.95 -11.03 -16.04
CA THR A 121 -19.36 -10.73 -16.33
C THR A 121 -19.44 -9.90 -17.60
N ASP A 122 -19.98 -10.49 -18.66
CA ASP A 122 -20.01 -9.86 -19.98
C ASP A 122 -21.16 -8.87 -20.15
N TYR A 123 -21.00 -7.67 -19.59
CA TYR A 123 -22.00 -6.62 -19.70
C TYR A 123 -22.24 -6.12 -21.12
N VAL A 124 -21.29 -6.27 -22.05
CA VAL A 124 -21.50 -5.94 -23.47
C VAL A 124 -22.55 -6.89 -24.08
N LYS A 125 -22.40 -8.20 -23.86
CA LYS A 125 -23.35 -9.22 -24.29
C LYS A 125 -24.72 -9.04 -23.63
N CYS A 126 -24.74 -8.88 -22.30
CA CYS A 126 -26.00 -8.69 -21.58
C CYS A 126 -26.76 -7.44 -22.04
N ASN A 127 -26.10 -6.32 -22.25
CA ASN A 127 -26.71 -5.12 -22.79
C ASN A 127 -27.29 -5.36 -24.23
N ALA A 128 -26.53 -6.02 -25.08
CA ALA A 128 -26.99 -6.34 -26.45
C ALA A 128 -28.21 -7.29 -26.48
N GLN A 129 -28.30 -8.17 -25.49
CA GLN A 129 -29.41 -9.10 -25.29
C GLN A 129 -30.59 -8.51 -24.47
N GLY A 130 -30.46 -7.29 -23.96
CA GLY A 130 -31.48 -6.63 -23.12
C GLY A 130 -31.56 -7.22 -21.70
N ILE A 131 -30.54 -7.89 -21.25
CA ILE A 131 -30.43 -8.44 -19.88
C ILE A 131 -29.96 -7.33 -18.92
N ALA A 132 -30.67 -7.11 -17.82
CA ALA A 132 -30.31 -6.14 -16.82
C ALA A 132 -29.00 -6.56 -16.08
N ARG A 133 -28.18 -5.60 -15.65
CA ARG A 133 -26.89 -5.88 -14.98
C ARG A 133 -26.99 -6.85 -13.80
N PRO A 134 -27.96 -6.77 -12.88
CA PRO A 134 -28.08 -7.71 -11.76
C PRO A 134 -28.34 -9.16 -12.19
N ASP A 135 -28.92 -9.35 -13.37
CA ASP A 135 -29.27 -10.67 -13.92
C ASP A 135 -28.17 -11.23 -14.84
N CYS A 136 -27.14 -10.43 -15.13
CA CYS A 136 -26.04 -10.83 -16.00
C CYS A 136 -25.12 -11.81 -15.26
N GLN A 137 -25.04 -13.04 -15.77
CA GLN A 137 -24.31 -14.12 -15.12
C GLN A 137 -22.81 -14.05 -15.42
N SER A 138 -22.02 -14.49 -14.46
CA SER A 138 -20.57 -14.67 -14.65
C SER A 138 -20.32 -15.90 -15.54
N GLU A 139 -19.37 -15.75 -16.46
CA GLU A 139 -18.93 -16.78 -17.41
C GLU A 139 -17.40 -16.93 -17.34
N GLN A 140 -16.88 -17.98 -17.98
CA GLN A 140 -15.44 -18.16 -18.13
C GLN A 140 -15.06 -18.04 -19.60
N VAL A 141 -13.87 -17.47 -19.86
CA VAL A 141 -13.28 -17.41 -21.19
C VAL A 141 -11.84 -17.89 -21.16
N ASN A 142 -11.41 -18.53 -22.23
CA ASN A 142 -10.01 -18.89 -22.44
C ASN A 142 -9.18 -17.61 -22.56
N THR A 143 -8.16 -17.49 -21.74
CA THR A 143 -7.33 -16.30 -21.68
C THR A 143 -5.85 -16.66 -21.83
N TYR A 144 -5.15 -15.94 -22.71
CA TYR A 144 -3.72 -16.01 -22.86
C TYR A 144 -3.07 -14.81 -22.21
N ILE A 145 -2.17 -15.08 -21.26
CA ILE A 145 -1.44 -14.06 -20.49
C ILE A 145 -0.01 -14.05 -20.97
N SER A 146 0.45 -12.92 -21.50
CA SER A 146 1.79 -12.75 -22.05
C SER A 146 2.56 -11.67 -21.29
N ALA A 147 3.90 -11.71 -21.37
CA ALA A 147 4.73 -10.59 -20.96
C ALA A 147 4.57 -9.39 -21.90
N ASN A 148 5.01 -8.23 -21.42
CA ASN A 148 5.12 -7.04 -22.25
C ASN A 148 6.57 -6.50 -22.22
N PRO A 149 7.37 -6.76 -23.26
CA PRO A 149 8.77 -6.30 -23.29
C PRO A 149 8.91 -4.78 -23.45
N ASN A 150 7.81 -4.06 -23.69
CA ASN A 150 7.80 -2.62 -23.89
C ASN A 150 7.45 -1.83 -22.61
N LEU A 151 7.38 -2.50 -21.45
CA LEU A 151 7.12 -1.81 -20.19
C LEU A 151 8.26 -0.84 -19.86
N GLY A 152 7.88 0.39 -19.53
CA GLY A 152 8.75 1.38 -18.90
C GLY A 152 8.66 1.34 -17.37
N PRO A 153 9.48 2.13 -16.67
CA PRO A 153 9.40 2.25 -15.22
C PRO A 153 8.12 2.97 -14.77
N GLU A 154 7.68 2.67 -13.57
CA GLU A 154 6.77 3.54 -12.83
C GLU A 154 7.56 4.72 -12.30
N GLU A 155 6.93 5.86 -12.23
CA GLU A 155 7.53 7.11 -11.73
C GLU A 155 6.73 7.62 -10.54
N SER A 156 7.42 8.17 -9.54
CA SER A 156 6.75 8.73 -8.37
C SER A 156 7.29 10.11 -8.00
N GLU A 157 6.39 10.94 -7.50
CA GLU A 157 6.70 12.21 -6.87
C GLU A 157 6.10 12.23 -5.47
N SER A 158 6.92 12.63 -4.48
CA SER A 158 6.48 12.68 -3.08
C SER A 158 6.82 14.02 -2.47
N MET A 159 5.91 14.55 -1.65
CA MET A 159 6.08 15.76 -0.86
C MET A 159 5.63 15.51 0.57
N ASN A 160 6.39 16.03 1.52
CA ASN A 160 6.00 16.07 2.92
C ASN A 160 6.33 17.44 3.50
N ILE A 161 5.41 18.02 4.28
CA ILE A 161 5.59 19.28 5.02
C ILE A 161 5.06 19.07 6.43
N GLY A 162 5.84 19.42 7.42
CA GLY A 162 5.43 19.22 8.80
C GLY A 162 6.09 20.12 9.82
N ALA A 163 5.60 20.01 11.03
CA ALA A 163 6.13 20.72 12.18
C ALA A 163 6.23 19.77 13.39
N ILE A 164 7.27 19.94 14.16
CA ILE A 164 7.46 19.26 15.44
C ILE A 164 7.55 20.34 16.52
N TYR A 165 6.73 20.19 17.55
CA TYR A 165 6.80 21.04 18.74
C TYR A 165 7.13 20.19 19.97
N THR A 166 8.22 20.54 20.66
CA THR A 166 8.68 19.86 21.87
C THR A 166 8.69 20.84 23.03
N MET A 167 8.07 20.48 24.13
CA MET A 167 8.03 21.28 25.37
C MET A 167 8.21 20.36 26.57
N GLY A 168 9.37 20.44 27.24
CA GLY A 168 9.71 19.51 28.31
C GLY A 168 9.67 18.06 27.87
N ASN A 169 8.84 17.25 28.52
CA ASN A 169 8.68 15.84 28.24
C ASN A 169 7.55 15.55 27.20
N HIS A 170 7.10 16.57 26.46
CA HIS A 170 6.02 16.45 25.48
C HIS A 170 6.53 16.77 24.10
N SER A 171 6.05 16.03 23.10
CA SER A 171 6.33 16.24 21.69
C SER A 171 5.06 16.04 20.87
N LEU A 172 4.77 16.99 19.98
CA LEU A 172 3.70 16.89 18.98
C LEU A 172 4.32 17.08 17.60
N ALA A 173 4.08 16.13 16.71
CA ALA A 173 4.43 16.25 15.30
C ALA A 173 3.15 16.19 14.44
N VAL A 174 3.08 17.07 13.44
CA VAL A 174 2.02 17.08 12.43
C VAL A 174 2.68 17.18 11.08
N ASP A 175 2.39 16.23 10.20
CA ASP A 175 2.95 16.14 8.85
C ASP A 175 1.86 15.94 7.83
N PHE A 176 1.81 16.78 6.82
CA PHE A 176 1.05 16.57 5.61
C PHE A 176 1.93 15.86 4.58
N PHE A 177 1.41 14.80 3.98
CA PHE A 177 2.09 14.05 2.91
C PHE A 177 1.24 13.97 1.65
N ASN A 178 1.90 13.96 0.51
CA ASN A 178 1.32 13.66 -0.79
C ASN A 178 2.29 12.82 -1.60
N THR A 179 1.82 11.72 -2.17
CA THR A 179 2.59 10.87 -3.10
C THR A 179 1.74 10.58 -4.31
N GLU A 180 2.30 10.83 -5.48
CA GLU A 180 1.73 10.52 -6.78
C GLU A 180 2.59 9.49 -7.47
N ILE A 181 1.98 8.47 -8.07
CA ILE A 181 2.66 7.41 -8.83
C ILE A 181 2.02 7.34 -10.19
N ASP A 182 2.83 7.55 -11.21
CA ASP A 182 2.44 7.49 -12.61
C ASP A 182 2.91 6.19 -13.28
N LYS A 183 2.25 5.82 -14.37
CA LYS A 183 2.64 4.67 -15.21
C LYS A 183 2.70 3.36 -14.41
N ILE A 184 1.82 3.19 -13.43
CA ILE A 184 1.78 1.98 -12.60
C ILE A 184 1.67 0.76 -13.51
N ILE A 185 2.56 -0.21 -13.30
CA ILE A 185 2.54 -1.47 -14.02
C ILE A 185 1.44 -2.33 -13.43
N THR A 186 0.37 -2.52 -14.17
CA THR A 186 -0.80 -3.28 -13.77
C THR A 186 -1.12 -4.38 -14.75
N GLY A 187 -1.61 -5.51 -14.24
CA GLY A 187 -2.17 -6.58 -15.07
C GLY A 187 -3.59 -6.22 -15.48
N VAL A 188 -3.87 -6.19 -16.77
CA VAL A 188 -5.23 -6.00 -17.29
C VAL A 188 -6.04 -7.28 -17.08
N SER A 189 -7.23 -7.18 -16.49
CA SER A 189 -8.17 -8.30 -16.36
C SER A 189 -9.11 -8.38 -17.58
N VAL A 190 -9.79 -9.51 -17.74
CA VAL A 190 -10.85 -9.64 -18.76
C VAL A 190 -11.99 -8.66 -18.48
N GLN A 191 -12.29 -8.40 -17.19
CA GLN A 191 -13.32 -7.45 -16.81
C GLN A 191 -12.95 -6.01 -17.21
N ASP A 192 -11.68 -5.60 -17.05
CA ASP A 192 -11.21 -4.28 -17.47
C ASP A 192 -11.37 -4.06 -18.98
N ILE A 193 -11.12 -5.11 -19.78
CA ILE A 193 -11.30 -5.06 -21.24
C ILE A 193 -12.78 -4.89 -21.61
N ILE A 194 -13.69 -5.57 -20.90
CA ILE A 194 -15.14 -5.46 -21.10
C ILE A 194 -15.62 -4.07 -20.68
N ASP A 195 -15.21 -3.59 -19.51
CA ASP A 195 -15.62 -2.29 -18.98
C ASP A 195 -15.09 -1.15 -19.85
N ALA A 196 -13.86 -1.24 -20.33
CA ALA A 196 -13.31 -0.30 -21.31
C ALA A 196 -14.13 -0.27 -22.62
N SER A 197 -14.63 -1.42 -23.07
CA SER A 197 -15.47 -1.51 -24.27
C SER A 197 -16.83 -0.82 -24.10
N ILE A 198 -17.36 -0.78 -22.87
CA ILE A 198 -18.62 -0.11 -22.55
C ILE A 198 -18.43 1.41 -22.46
N LEU A 199 -17.29 1.87 -21.94
CA LEU A 199 -16.99 3.28 -21.79
C LEU A 199 -16.69 3.99 -23.10
N GLY A 200 -16.30 3.25 -24.13
CA GLY A 200 -16.17 3.78 -25.48
C GLY A 200 -14.98 3.26 -26.26
N ALA A 201 -15.05 3.49 -27.55
CA ALA A 201 -14.07 2.97 -28.52
C ALA A 201 -12.62 3.44 -28.27
N SER A 202 -12.42 4.62 -27.69
CA SER A 202 -11.07 5.14 -27.38
C SER A 202 -10.37 4.33 -26.29
N PHE A 203 -11.09 3.96 -25.22
CA PHE A 203 -10.54 3.14 -24.14
C PHE A 203 -10.20 1.73 -24.62
N SER A 204 -11.13 1.10 -25.33
CA SER A 204 -10.90 -0.21 -25.92
C SER A 204 -9.74 -0.22 -26.92
N ALA A 205 -9.60 0.81 -27.75
CA ALA A 205 -8.50 0.93 -28.69
C ALA A 205 -7.14 1.07 -28.00
N THR A 206 -7.09 1.77 -26.87
CA THR A 206 -5.86 1.92 -26.10
C THR A 206 -5.40 0.59 -25.52
N LEU A 207 -6.29 -0.19 -24.88
CA LEU A 207 -5.95 -1.52 -24.36
C LEU A 207 -5.54 -2.47 -25.51
N THR A 208 -6.27 -2.44 -26.63
CA THR A 208 -5.95 -3.24 -27.82
C THR A 208 -4.57 -2.90 -28.38
N SER A 209 -4.20 -1.63 -28.45
CA SER A 209 -2.87 -1.19 -28.93
C SER A 209 -1.73 -1.69 -28.05
N GLN A 210 -1.99 -1.99 -26.79
CA GLN A 210 -1.04 -2.56 -25.83
C GLN A 210 -1.13 -4.10 -25.73
N GLY A 211 -1.95 -4.77 -26.57
CA GLY A 211 -2.06 -6.20 -26.63
C GLY A 211 -3.10 -6.82 -25.69
N ALA A 212 -3.94 -6.00 -25.04
CA ALA A 212 -5.03 -6.48 -24.20
C ALA A 212 -6.38 -6.33 -24.90
N TYR A 213 -6.98 -7.45 -25.32
CA TYR A 213 -8.25 -7.47 -26.04
C TYR A 213 -8.93 -8.82 -25.94
N CYS A 214 -10.24 -8.85 -26.24
CA CYS A 214 -11.01 -10.09 -26.37
C CYS A 214 -11.64 -10.20 -27.76
N GLU A 215 -11.76 -11.43 -28.26
CA GLU A 215 -12.42 -11.75 -29.49
C GLU A 215 -13.81 -12.36 -29.24
N ARG A 216 -14.82 -11.90 -29.99
CA ARG A 216 -16.19 -12.41 -29.94
C ARG A 216 -16.51 -13.25 -31.15
N LEU A 217 -17.39 -14.22 -30.98
CA LEU A 217 -17.88 -15.02 -32.08
C LEU A 217 -18.49 -14.13 -33.18
N ASN A 218 -17.92 -14.19 -34.35
CA ASN A 218 -18.33 -13.37 -35.51
C ASN A 218 -18.30 -11.84 -35.28
N GLY A 219 -17.63 -11.35 -34.24
CA GLY A 219 -17.60 -9.94 -33.89
C GLY A 219 -18.93 -9.35 -33.40
N GLN A 220 -19.91 -10.19 -33.06
CA GLN A 220 -21.26 -9.77 -32.67
C GLN A 220 -21.27 -9.40 -31.15
N ALA A 221 -21.85 -8.26 -30.81
CA ALA A 221 -21.92 -7.79 -29.41
C ALA A 221 -22.72 -8.72 -28.47
N ASP A 222 -23.73 -9.41 -29.02
CA ASP A 222 -24.60 -10.36 -28.33
C ASP A 222 -24.04 -11.80 -28.24
N ALA A 223 -22.89 -12.04 -28.87
CA ALA A 223 -22.22 -13.33 -28.87
C ALA A 223 -21.22 -13.49 -27.73
N ASN A 224 -20.92 -14.73 -27.35
CA ASN A 224 -19.93 -15.08 -26.33
C ASN A 224 -18.52 -14.64 -26.73
N LEU A 225 -17.70 -14.30 -25.72
CA LEU A 225 -16.26 -14.21 -25.90
C LEU A 225 -15.70 -15.59 -26.23
N GLN A 226 -14.79 -15.66 -27.20
CA GLN A 226 -14.09 -16.87 -27.58
C GLN A 226 -12.75 -17.03 -26.94
N VAL A 227 -12.00 -15.93 -26.90
CA VAL A 227 -10.65 -15.87 -26.37
C VAL A 227 -10.33 -14.44 -25.95
N CYS A 228 -9.54 -14.30 -24.88
CA CYS A 228 -8.98 -13.03 -24.47
C CYS A 228 -7.45 -13.10 -24.41
N TYR A 229 -6.81 -11.99 -24.71
CA TYR A 229 -5.39 -11.78 -24.60
C TYR A 229 -5.14 -10.63 -23.62
N ARG A 230 -4.23 -10.82 -22.67
CA ARG A 230 -3.88 -9.80 -21.71
C ARG A 230 -2.42 -9.85 -21.32
N ASN A 231 -1.90 -8.72 -20.94
CA ASN A 231 -0.52 -8.52 -20.54
C ASN A 231 -0.44 -7.36 -19.52
N PRO A 232 0.65 -7.22 -18.76
CA PRO A 232 0.88 -6.03 -17.97
C PRO A 232 1.09 -4.81 -18.86
N ILE A 233 0.62 -3.66 -18.42
CA ILE A 233 0.75 -2.37 -19.11
C ILE A 233 1.23 -1.30 -18.14
N ASN A 234 1.90 -0.25 -18.65
CA ASN A 234 2.08 0.99 -17.90
C ASN A 234 0.79 1.81 -18.06
N GLY A 235 0.02 1.89 -17.02
CA GLY A 235 -1.32 2.40 -17.18
C GLY A 235 -1.71 3.43 -16.15
N ASN A 236 -1.99 3.02 -14.97
CA ASN A 236 -2.74 3.78 -14.00
C ASN A 236 -1.91 4.83 -13.27
N GLN A 237 -2.58 5.89 -12.85
CA GLN A 237 -2.07 6.85 -11.88
C GLN A 237 -2.68 6.56 -10.51
N SER A 238 -1.93 6.78 -9.45
CA SER A 238 -2.42 6.72 -8.08
C SER A 238 -1.91 7.92 -7.28
N THR A 239 -2.79 8.53 -6.50
CA THR A 239 -2.45 9.62 -5.59
C THR A 239 -2.88 9.25 -4.17
N VAL A 240 -1.95 9.36 -3.23
CA VAL A 240 -2.20 9.15 -1.82
C VAL A 240 -1.78 10.40 -1.05
N SER A 241 -2.70 11.00 -0.30
CA SER A 241 -2.40 12.15 0.56
C SER A 241 -3.14 12.07 1.88
N GLY A 242 -2.60 12.75 2.89
CA GLY A 242 -3.19 12.79 4.20
C GLY A 242 -2.32 13.53 5.21
N THR A 243 -2.74 13.43 6.46
CA THR A 243 -2.07 14.06 7.61
C THR A 243 -1.73 13.02 8.66
N ASP A 244 -0.46 12.95 9.03
CA ASP A 244 0.04 12.20 10.18
C ASP A 244 0.13 13.09 11.40
N ILE A 245 -0.41 12.64 12.53
CA ILE A 245 -0.31 13.31 13.83
C ILE A 245 0.29 12.34 14.82
N LYS A 246 1.38 12.76 15.47
CA LYS A 246 2.04 11.98 16.52
C LYS A 246 2.21 12.83 17.76
N TYR A 247 1.77 12.32 18.89
CA TYR A 247 2.00 12.92 20.19
C TYR A 247 2.68 11.92 21.11
N ASN A 248 3.68 12.37 21.85
CA ASN A 248 4.28 11.63 22.96
C ASN A 248 4.42 12.58 24.16
N GLY A 249 4.07 12.10 25.34
CA GLY A 249 4.15 12.90 26.54
C GLY A 249 4.31 12.06 27.79
N LEU A 250 5.17 12.49 28.69
CA LEU A 250 5.34 11.93 30.03
C LEU A 250 4.71 12.86 31.05
N PHE A 251 3.76 12.36 31.82
CA PHE A 251 3.08 13.06 32.90
C PHE A 251 3.52 12.47 34.23
N GLU A 252 4.34 13.22 34.96
CA GLU A 252 4.79 12.86 36.30
C GLU A 252 3.69 13.21 37.32
N THR A 253 3.23 12.23 38.08
CA THR A 253 2.13 12.41 39.05
C THR A 253 2.46 11.81 40.41
N GLY A 254 1.70 12.17 41.44
CA GLY A 254 1.88 11.65 42.79
C GLY A 254 1.51 10.17 42.97
N VAL A 255 0.94 9.52 41.93
CA VAL A 255 0.58 8.08 41.95
C VAL A 255 1.48 7.26 41.00
N GLY A 256 2.37 7.90 40.29
CA GLY A 256 3.29 7.33 39.32
C GLY A 256 3.27 8.11 38.01
N ASP A 257 4.08 7.67 37.07
CA ASP A 257 4.26 8.33 35.79
C ASP A 257 3.34 7.73 34.73
N PHE A 258 2.78 8.60 33.90
CA PHE A 258 1.98 8.20 32.72
C PHE A 258 2.73 8.57 31.45
N ASP A 259 3.00 7.58 30.63
CA ASP A 259 3.51 7.72 29.27
C ASP A 259 2.35 7.63 28.28
N VAL A 260 2.11 8.70 27.53
CA VAL A 260 1.01 8.77 26.57
C VAL A 260 1.57 8.91 25.17
N SER A 261 1.22 7.98 24.29
CA SER A 261 1.57 8.02 22.87
C SER A 261 0.31 7.92 21.99
N LEU A 262 0.15 8.87 21.08
CA LEU A 262 -0.90 8.89 20.06
C LEU A 262 -0.24 8.89 18.69
N GLY A 263 -0.65 7.96 17.84
CA GLY A 263 -0.37 7.99 16.41
C GLY A 263 -1.69 7.96 15.64
N MET A 264 -1.96 9.00 14.84
CA MET A 264 -3.19 9.14 14.07
C MET A 264 -2.86 9.49 12.62
N VAL A 265 -3.59 8.87 11.71
CA VAL A 265 -3.56 9.18 10.27
C VAL A 265 -4.97 9.58 9.85
N VAL A 266 -5.05 10.72 9.17
CA VAL A 266 -6.27 11.17 8.47
C VAL A 266 -5.95 11.21 6.99
N MET A 267 -6.70 10.43 6.19
CA MET A 267 -6.52 10.31 4.75
C MET A 267 -7.39 11.33 4.03
N ASP A 268 -6.78 12.13 3.14
CA ASP A 268 -7.51 13.06 2.28
C ASP A 268 -7.83 12.42 0.92
N LYS A 269 -6.83 11.69 0.38
CA LYS A 269 -6.92 11.02 -0.92
C LYS A 269 -6.31 9.63 -0.88
N SER A 270 -6.98 8.72 -1.53
CA SER A 270 -6.48 7.43 -1.99
C SER A 270 -7.09 7.19 -3.37
N GLU A 271 -6.63 7.99 -4.33
CA GLU A 271 -7.16 8.03 -5.69
C GLU A 271 -6.41 7.04 -6.57
N THR A 272 -7.13 6.30 -7.38
CA THR A 272 -6.55 5.44 -8.42
C THR A 272 -7.49 5.42 -9.62
N GLU A 273 -6.96 5.39 -10.82
CA GLU A 273 -7.76 5.09 -12.00
C GLU A 273 -8.36 3.69 -11.88
N ALA A 274 -9.65 3.56 -12.09
CA ALA A 274 -10.36 2.29 -11.99
C ALA A 274 -9.81 1.23 -12.97
N PHE A 275 -9.30 1.70 -14.11
CA PHE A 275 -8.56 0.97 -15.14
C PHE A 275 -7.83 2.00 -16.01
N TYR A 276 -6.96 1.57 -16.88
CA TYR A 276 -6.13 2.45 -17.72
C TYR A 276 -6.94 3.54 -18.44
N ASN A 277 -6.62 4.82 -18.16
CA ASN A 277 -7.35 6.00 -18.60
C ASN A 277 -8.86 5.98 -18.20
N GLY A 278 -9.20 5.20 -17.19
CA GLY A 278 -10.55 5.14 -16.64
C GLY A 278 -10.86 6.33 -15.72
N PRO A 279 -12.05 6.34 -15.12
CA PRO A 279 -12.39 7.35 -14.13
C PRO A 279 -11.49 7.19 -12.89
N VAL A 280 -11.04 8.32 -12.36
CA VAL A 280 -10.35 8.37 -11.07
C VAL A 280 -11.35 8.18 -9.95
N VAL A 281 -11.05 7.28 -9.04
CA VAL A 281 -11.87 6.97 -7.88
C VAL A 281 -11.09 7.26 -6.61
N ASN A 282 -11.69 8.01 -5.71
CA ASN A 282 -11.17 8.17 -4.36
C ASN A 282 -11.73 7.06 -3.47
N TYR A 283 -10.84 6.25 -2.92
CA TYR A 283 -11.18 5.12 -2.05
C TYR A 283 -11.25 5.47 -0.56
N VAL A 284 -10.98 6.72 -0.18
CA VAL A 284 -11.09 7.16 1.22
C VAL A 284 -12.54 7.00 1.70
N GLY A 285 -12.70 6.38 2.86
CA GLY A 285 -14.01 6.04 3.41
C GLY A 285 -14.68 4.82 2.75
N LEU A 286 -14.02 4.18 1.77
CA LEU A 286 -14.51 2.95 1.15
C LEU A 286 -13.82 1.71 1.75
N THR A 287 -14.36 0.57 1.46
CA THR A 287 -14.12 -0.80 2.02
C THR A 287 -12.71 -1.12 2.58
N SER A 288 -11.65 -0.45 2.14
CA SER A 288 -10.27 -0.81 2.53
C SER A 288 -9.45 0.38 3.03
N VAL A 289 -9.93 1.60 2.87
CA VAL A 289 -9.20 2.84 3.20
C VAL A 289 -10.05 3.70 4.14
N PRO A 290 -9.97 3.50 5.46
CA PRO A 290 -10.68 4.35 6.41
C PRO A 290 -10.19 5.79 6.32
N GLU A 291 -11.08 6.76 6.50
CA GLU A 291 -10.73 8.17 6.53
C GLU A 291 -9.79 8.46 7.70
N MET A 292 -10.07 7.85 8.85
CA MET A 292 -9.23 8.02 10.04
C MET A 292 -8.94 6.69 10.71
N ARG A 293 -7.71 6.55 11.20
CA ARG A 293 -7.34 5.51 12.16
C ARG A 293 -6.31 6.04 13.15
N TYR A 294 -6.38 5.56 14.38
CA TYR A 294 -5.39 5.91 15.38
C TYR A 294 -5.11 4.79 16.37
N ASN A 295 -3.93 4.89 16.98
CA ASN A 295 -3.51 4.09 18.12
C ASN A 295 -3.18 5.02 19.28
N LEU A 296 -3.78 4.78 20.42
CA LEU A 296 -3.53 5.49 21.67
C LEU A 296 -2.98 4.50 22.69
N ASP A 297 -1.77 4.73 23.14
CA ASP A 297 -1.12 3.97 24.21
C ASP A 297 -1.02 4.85 25.46
N VAL A 298 -1.45 4.32 26.59
CA VAL A 298 -1.31 4.96 27.90
C VAL A 298 -0.58 3.99 28.82
N GLY A 299 0.71 4.21 28.97
CA GLY A 299 1.59 3.51 29.90
C GLY A 299 1.48 4.10 31.32
N HIS A 300 1.57 3.26 32.33
CA HIS A 300 1.61 3.67 33.72
C HIS A 300 2.55 2.77 34.52
N THR A 301 3.48 3.37 35.25
CA THR A 301 4.32 2.69 36.22
C THR A 301 3.89 3.12 37.61
N LEU A 302 3.41 2.18 38.43
CA LEU A 302 2.90 2.49 39.73
C LEU A 302 4.02 2.89 40.69
N GLN A 303 3.90 4.05 41.34
CA GLN A 303 4.87 4.47 42.36
C GLN A 303 4.92 3.49 43.55
N ALA A 304 3.78 2.89 43.89
CA ALA A 304 3.71 1.93 45.02
C ALA A 304 4.34 0.56 44.71
N VAL A 305 4.47 0.19 43.43
CA VAL A 305 5.07 -1.04 42.93
C VAL A 305 5.81 -0.72 41.65
N PRO A 306 7.03 -0.12 41.75
CA PRO A 306 7.77 0.36 40.57
C PRO A 306 8.18 -0.75 39.62
N GLU A 307 8.15 -1.99 40.07
CA GLU A 307 8.41 -3.18 39.22
C GLU A 307 7.25 -3.52 38.28
N LEU A 308 6.05 -2.93 38.50
CA LEU A 308 4.86 -3.19 37.67
C LEU A 308 4.60 -2.01 36.75
N SER A 309 4.72 -2.25 35.46
CA SER A 309 4.27 -1.36 34.40
C SER A 309 3.04 -1.92 33.70
N MET A 310 2.12 -1.04 33.36
CA MET A 310 0.89 -1.39 32.62
C MET A 310 0.76 -0.45 31.43
N THR A 311 0.30 -0.97 30.30
CA THR A 311 0.00 -0.17 29.10
C THR A 311 -1.39 -0.52 28.61
N LEU A 312 -2.28 0.46 28.60
CA LEU A 312 -3.58 0.38 27.93
C LEU A 312 -3.39 0.86 26.50
N GLN A 313 -3.76 0.01 25.54
CA GLN A 313 -3.68 0.32 24.11
C GLN A 313 -5.09 0.38 23.56
N TYR A 314 -5.42 1.45 22.83
CA TYR A 314 -6.67 1.58 22.09
C TYR A 314 -6.37 1.78 20.63
N THR A 315 -6.85 0.86 19.79
CA THR A 315 -6.78 0.98 18.32
C THR A 315 -8.16 1.29 17.79
N PHE A 316 -8.27 2.30 16.97
CA PHE A 316 -9.52 2.73 16.34
C PHE A 316 -9.38 2.79 14.82
N ILE A 317 -10.44 2.35 14.14
CA ILE A 317 -10.63 2.39 12.69
C ILE A 317 -12.02 2.99 12.44
N ASP A 318 -12.08 4.03 11.63
CA ASP A 318 -13.32 4.74 11.30
C ASP A 318 -14.27 3.88 10.47
N GLU A 319 -15.53 4.32 10.40
CA GLU A 319 -16.55 3.67 9.58
C GLU A 319 -16.21 3.70 8.10
N LEU A 320 -16.73 2.76 7.36
CA LEU A 320 -16.49 2.63 5.91
C LEU A 320 -17.83 2.50 5.19
N ALA A 321 -17.92 3.11 4.02
CA ALA A 321 -19.00 2.78 3.10
C ALA A 321 -18.78 1.36 2.54
N ASN A 322 -19.84 0.56 2.54
CA ASN A 322 -19.78 -0.78 1.97
C ASN A 322 -19.87 -0.71 0.44
N ASN A 323 -18.74 -0.42 -0.19
CA ASN A 323 -18.62 -0.40 -1.64
C ASN A 323 -17.39 -1.21 -2.06
N THR A 324 -17.58 -2.19 -2.90
CA THR A 324 -16.52 -3.01 -3.48
C THR A 324 -16.15 -2.58 -4.90
N SER A 325 -16.89 -1.63 -5.47
CA SER A 325 -16.70 -1.16 -6.85
C SER A 325 -16.82 0.34 -6.94
N ALA A 326 -15.86 0.95 -7.60
CA ALA A 326 -15.81 2.37 -7.90
C ALA A 326 -17.01 2.92 -8.73
N THR A 327 -17.82 2.04 -9.30
CA THR A 327 -18.90 2.38 -10.24
C THR A 327 -20.30 2.28 -9.64
N TYR A 328 -20.43 1.93 -8.36
CA TYR A 328 -21.71 1.72 -7.70
C TYR A 328 -21.88 2.62 -6.48
N GLU A 329 -23.11 3.08 -6.25
CA GLU A 329 -23.49 3.73 -4.99
C GLU A 329 -23.27 2.75 -3.82
N PRO A 330 -22.80 3.24 -2.66
CA PRO A 330 -22.55 2.38 -1.49
C PRO A 330 -23.83 1.68 -1.03
N GLU A 331 -23.75 0.35 -0.84
CA GLU A 331 -24.84 -0.45 -0.29
C GLU A 331 -24.72 -0.59 1.23
N GLY A 332 -24.86 0.52 1.97
CA GLY A 332 -24.76 0.54 3.43
C GLY A 332 -23.37 0.90 3.95
N THR A 333 -23.20 0.75 5.26
CA THR A 333 -21.96 1.07 5.98
C THR A 333 -21.39 -0.14 6.69
N VAL A 334 -20.11 -0.11 6.96
CA VAL A 334 -19.39 -0.98 7.89
C VAL A 334 -19.03 -0.10 9.09
N ASP A 335 -19.56 -0.41 10.25
CA ASP A 335 -19.40 0.41 11.46
C ASP A 335 -17.92 0.57 11.84
N SER A 336 -17.62 1.66 12.56
CA SER A 336 -16.30 1.89 13.14
C SER A 336 -15.93 0.74 14.10
N PHE A 337 -14.62 0.49 14.22
CA PHE A 337 -14.10 -0.60 15.03
C PHE A 337 -13.04 -0.11 16.02
N GLY A 338 -13.19 -0.47 17.30
CA GLY A 338 -12.22 -0.08 18.31
C GLY A 338 -11.97 -1.18 19.33
N ILE A 339 -10.71 -1.56 19.51
CA ILE A 339 -10.30 -2.58 20.48
C ILE A 339 -9.40 -1.99 21.56
N VAL A 340 -9.62 -2.46 22.78
CA VAL A 340 -8.79 -2.15 23.95
C VAL A 340 -7.97 -3.37 24.34
N ASN A 341 -6.65 -3.18 24.44
CA ASN A 341 -5.74 -4.18 24.97
C ASN A 341 -5.09 -3.67 26.27
N LEU A 342 -4.78 -4.57 27.19
CA LEU A 342 -4.01 -4.25 28.38
C LEU A 342 -2.79 -5.16 28.43
N ARG A 343 -1.61 -4.55 28.46
CA ARG A 343 -0.34 -5.22 28.70
C ARG A 343 0.17 -4.85 30.09
N SER A 344 0.56 -5.84 30.88
CA SER A 344 1.21 -5.66 32.15
C SER A 344 2.56 -6.36 32.14
N VAL A 345 3.60 -5.73 32.65
CA VAL A 345 4.93 -6.32 32.78
C VAL A 345 5.37 -6.15 34.23
N TYR A 346 5.76 -7.25 34.84
CA TYR A 346 6.27 -7.28 36.20
C TYR A 346 7.72 -7.74 36.21
N GLU A 347 8.62 -6.90 36.72
CA GLU A 347 10.02 -7.26 36.95
C GLU A 347 10.12 -7.97 38.28
N VAL A 348 10.59 -9.21 38.29
CA VAL A 348 10.58 -10.05 39.49
C VAL A 348 11.69 -9.60 40.47
N PRO A 349 11.35 -9.06 41.64
CA PRO A 349 12.37 -8.60 42.59
C PRO A 349 13.26 -9.77 43.05
N GLY A 350 14.57 -9.52 43.09
CA GLY A 350 15.57 -10.49 43.56
C GLY A 350 15.99 -11.52 42.52
N VAL A 351 15.49 -11.44 41.28
CA VAL A 351 15.94 -12.25 40.12
C VAL A 351 16.23 -11.28 38.99
N ASP A 352 17.51 -10.88 38.87
CA ASP A 352 17.92 -9.90 37.85
C ASP A 352 17.55 -10.42 36.44
N GLY A 353 16.95 -9.51 35.63
CA GLY A 353 16.59 -9.78 34.27
C GLY A 353 15.31 -10.60 34.05
N LEU A 354 14.69 -11.14 35.11
CA LEU A 354 13.44 -11.91 34.95
C LEU A 354 12.20 -10.99 34.90
N LYS A 355 11.46 -11.05 33.81
CA LYS A 355 10.20 -10.34 33.62
C LYS A 355 9.06 -11.31 33.28
N VAL A 356 7.91 -11.05 33.89
CA VAL A 356 6.66 -11.75 33.58
C VAL A 356 5.71 -10.76 32.92
N SER A 357 5.18 -11.12 31.76
CA SER A 357 4.21 -10.28 31.06
C SER A 357 2.87 -10.95 30.91
N VAL A 358 1.81 -10.19 31.03
CA VAL A 358 0.44 -10.62 30.73
C VAL A 358 -0.16 -9.61 29.76
N MET A 359 -0.64 -10.09 28.63
CA MET A 359 -1.38 -9.29 27.65
C MET A 359 -2.80 -9.81 27.54
N LEU A 360 -3.76 -8.94 27.83
CA LEU A 360 -5.19 -9.16 27.61
C LEU A 360 -5.56 -8.41 26.33
N ARG A 361 -5.86 -9.14 25.26
CA ARG A 361 -6.29 -8.57 23.98
C ARG A 361 -7.80 -8.48 23.94
N ASN A 362 -8.29 -7.44 23.30
CA ASN A 362 -9.70 -7.18 23.07
C ASN A 362 -10.54 -7.30 24.36
N LEU A 363 -10.21 -6.48 25.38
CA LEU A 363 -10.91 -6.46 26.68
C LEU A 363 -12.39 -6.16 26.56
N THR A 364 -12.78 -5.37 25.56
CA THR A 364 -14.15 -4.97 25.26
C THR A 364 -14.96 -6.08 24.62
N LYS A 365 -14.31 -7.14 24.15
CA LYS A 365 -14.91 -8.25 23.39
C LYS A 365 -15.63 -7.76 22.14
N GLU A 366 -15.05 -6.75 21.48
CA GLU A 366 -15.59 -6.20 20.26
C GLU A 366 -15.45 -7.19 19.12
N ASP A 367 -16.54 -7.49 18.44
CA ASP A 367 -16.55 -8.31 17.24
C ASP A 367 -16.29 -7.43 16.01
N PRO A 368 -15.54 -7.90 14.99
CA PRO A 368 -15.33 -7.14 13.79
C PRO A 368 -16.65 -6.83 13.07
N PRO A 369 -16.83 -5.56 12.61
CA PRO A 369 -18.05 -5.18 11.92
C PRO A 369 -18.19 -5.94 10.61
N LEU A 370 -19.43 -6.30 10.27
CA LEU A 370 -19.76 -7.05 9.07
C LEU A 370 -20.29 -6.11 7.98
N ASN A 371 -19.90 -6.39 6.75
CA ASN A 371 -20.51 -5.76 5.58
C ASN A 371 -21.90 -6.35 5.30
N THR A 372 -22.62 -5.82 4.31
CA THR A 372 -23.96 -6.29 3.95
C THR A 372 -24.03 -7.75 3.50
N ALA A 373 -22.89 -8.33 3.05
CA ALA A 373 -22.78 -9.75 2.71
C ALA A 373 -22.43 -10.65 3.90
N GLY A 374 -22.34 -10.11 5.11
CA GLY A 374 -22.00 -10.84 6.32
C GLY A 374 -20.52 -11.21 6.45
N ASN A 375 -19.64 -10.53 5.73
CA ASN A 375 -18.19 -10.70 5.80
C ASN A 375 -17.53 -9.51 6.49
N TYR A 376 -16.35 -9.73 7.09
CA TYR A 376 -15.51 -8.66 7.62
C TYR A 376 -14.20 -8.53 6.82
N ASN A 377 -13.63 -7.35 6.83
CA ASN A 377 -12.34 -7.09 6.19
C ASN A 377 -11.18 -7.55 7.08
N ARG A 378 -10.54 -8.66 6.74
CA ARG A 378 -9.42 -9.25 7.50
C ARG A 378 -8.14 -8.41 7.49
N GLN A 379 -8.00 -7.47 6.58
CA GLN A 379 -6.84 -6.60 6.50
C GLN A 379 -6.92 -5.43 7.49
N LEU A 380 -8.14 -5.04 7.85
CA LEU A 380 -8.41 -3.93 8.75
C LEU A 380 -8.78 -4.39 10.17
N HIS A 381 -9.58 -5.45 10.28
CA HIS A 381 -10.22 -5.83 11.54
C HIS A 381 -9.65 -7.13 12.09
N ASP A 382 -9.23 -7.11 13.36
CA ASP A 382 -8.82 -8.32 14.10
C ASP A 382 -10.06 -9.08 14.59
N ASN A 383 -10.15 -10.37 14.26
CA ASN A 383 -11.24 -11.25 14.70
C ASN A 383 -10.82 -12.19 15.83
N GLY A 384 -9.68 -11.97 16.46
CA GLY A 384 -9.12 -12.88 17.47
C GLY A 384 -9.95 -13.01 18.75
N GLY A 385 -10.99 -12.19 18.92
CA GLY A 385 -11.79 -12.15 20.14
C GLY A 385 -10.94 -11.81 21.38
N MET A 386 -11.53 -11.96 22.58
CA MET A 386 -10.76 -11.77 23.81
C MET A 386 -9.76 -12.91 24.02
N SER A 387 -8.49 -12.57 24.19
CA SER A 387 -7.45 -13.57 24.47
C SER A 387 -6.45 -13.10 25.53
N THR A 388 -5.82 -14.06 26.21
CA THR A 388 -4.80 -13.82 27.23
C THR A 388 -3.50 -14.47 26.78
N ILE A 389 -2.43 -13.69 26.78
CA ILE A 389 -1.07 -14.16 26.46
C ILE A 389 -0.21 -13.95 27.70
N VAL A 390 0.47 -14.99 28.16
CA VAL A 390 1.44 -14.92 29.27
C VAL A 390 2.83 -15.18 28.71
N GLY A 391 3.75 -14.29 29.00
CA GLY A 391 5.13 -14.38 28.55
C GLY A 391 6.11 -14.29 29.71
N PHE A 392 7.27 -14.92 29.54
CA PHE A 392 8.41 -14.85 30.42
C PHE A 392 9.63 -14.47 29.60
N SER A 393 10.40 -13.50 30.05
CA SER A 393 11.71 -13.17 29.49
C SER A 393 12.74 -13.13 30.59
N TRP A 394 13.94 -13.62 30.30
CA TRP A 394 15.05 -13.58 31.25
C TRP A 394 16.33 -13.16 30.51
N ASP A 395 16.81 -11.98 30.85
CA ASP A 395 18.06 -11.44 30.35
C ASP A 395 19.19 -11.93 31.28
N LEU A 396 20.05 -12.82 30.76
CA LEU A 396 21.16 -13.50 31.46
C LEU A 396 22.44 -12.68 31.38
#